data_1723f3d542713fb11a3afda63c2e4c43
#
_entry.id   1723f3d542713fb11a3afda63c2e4c43
#
_cell.length_a   1.000
_cell.length_b   1.000
_cell.length_c   1.000
_cell.angle_alpha   90.00
_cell.angle_beta   90.00
_cell.angle_gamma   90.00
#
_symmetry.space_group_name_H-M   'P 1'
#
loop_
_entity.id
_entity.type
_entity.pdbx_description
1 polymer ?
#
loop_
_entity_poly.entity_id
_entity_poly.type
_entity_poly.pdbx_seq_one_letter_code
_entity_poly.pdbx_strand_id
1 'polypeptide(L)'
;MKEVYPLYLDERAYTVLKTIVNNPSITGKEVEMSLQLSRKQLSYTIEKINDYLQDNGTPKIERLRTGKFIIPVAVIEQYQTEEIAGDGTTYIYTDKERGLLIFLMLLCIREELSIYHFTSKLEISKNTFLTDLKKLEQRLEDYHLEVSYSRQEGYHLVGSEYAKREMMITSIRGILKIPKGKDTIMDICQISEEMMEQVEKQISMIEERLQVRFTDERLKELQLIMCLTIIRTQKGRILRELPETFQHIAGTKEYSVMLEFAKEYGITWQTEKLFLTAQIQISNFHTLQGKDSSQEEELMKASEEVIVNFENLICVTINERETLLEALFQHIKPAFYRMKYHYHIEQSILDMVLPQYASLHAVVRKSIGPVEKLVGVEVPDEELVYITALFGAWLRREGILELAPEAKKRAVVVCANGISVSNFLYFTLKELF
;
A
#
# COMPACT_ATOMS: atom_id res chain seq x y z
N MET A 1 38.68 -23.28 -13.90
CA MET A 1 37.78 -22.12 -14.04
C MET A 1 36.69 -22.27 -13.01
N LYS A 2 36.67 -21.45 -11.97
CA LYS A 2 35.52 -21.41 -11.04
C LYS A 2 34.40 -20.71 -11.79
N GLU A 3 33.24 -21.36 -11.93
CA GLU A 3 32.03 -20.71 -12.37
C GLU A 3 31.70 -19.62 -11.37
N VAL A 4 31.80 -18.37 -11.80
CA VAL A 4 31.39 -17.20 -11.02
C VAL A 4 29.88 -17.08 -11.22
N TYR A 5 29.12 -17.57 -10.25
CA TYR A 5 27.70 -17.28 -10.19
C TYR A 5 27.56 -15.78 -9.84
N PRO A 6 26.71 -15.01 -10.54
CA PRO A 6 26.48 -13.62 -10.18
C PRO A 6 25.94 -13.54 -8.75
N LEU A 7 26.57 -12.72 -7.92
CA LEU A 7 26.09 -12.47 -6.55
C LEU A 7 24.81 -11.63 -6.60
N TYR A 8 23.77 -12.10 -5.97
CA TYR A 8 22.49 -11.38 -5.84
C TYR A 8 22.32 -10.88 -4.41
N LEU A 9 21.75 -9.67 -4.26
CA LEU A 9 21.27 -9.20 -2.96
C LEU A 9 19.94 -9.88 -2.61
N ASP A 10 19.92 -10.60 -1.49
CA ASP A 10 18.64 -11.05 -0.92
C ASP A 10 17.90 -9.87 -0.28
N GLU A 11 16.61 -10.07 0.06
CA GLU A 11 15.75 -9.06 0.67
C GLU A 11 16.40 -8.40 1.89
N ARG A 12 16.99 -9.19 2.78
CA ARG A 12 17.63 -8.65 3.98
C ARG A 12 18.81 -7.76 3.62
N ALA A 13 19.64 -8.17 2.67
CA ALA A 13 20.78 -7.39 2.21
C ALA A 13 20.31 -6.11 1.50
N TYR A 14 19.25 -6.20 0.69
CA TYR A 14 18.62 -5.06 0.04
C TYR A 14 18.02 -4.08 1.06
N THR A 15 17.25 -4.58 2.04
CA THR A 15 16.65 -3.75 3.09
C THR A 15 17.73 -3.05 3.93
N VAL A 16 18.81 -3.75 4.30
CA VAL A 16 19.94 -3.16 5.01
C VAL A 16 20.61 -2.09 4.17
N LEU A 17 20.92 -2.36 2.89
CA LEU A 17 21.54 -1.38 1.98
C LEU A 17 20.66 -0.13 1.84
N LYS A 18 19.36 -0.31 1.57
CA LYS A 18 18.41 0.79 1.45
C LYS A 18 18.29 1.61 2.75
N THR A 19 18.24 0.95 3.89
CA THR A 19 18.19 1.62 5.21
C THR A 19 19.44 2.48 5.45
N ILE A 20 20.63 1.97 5.13
CA ILE A 20 21.89 2.68 5.34
C ILE A 20 22.05 3.84 4.34
N VAL A 21 21.67 3.64 3.08
CA VAL A 21 21.76 4.67 2.03
C VAL A 21 20.77 5.81 2.27
N ASN A 22 19.56 5.50 2.69
CA ASN A 22 18.53 6.51 2.99
C ASN A 22 18.78 7.24 4.31
N ASN A 23 19.56 6.66 5.21
CA ASN A 23 19.97 7.30 6.46
C ASN A 23 21.49 7.12 6.69
N PRO A 24 22.35 7.92 6.02
CA PRO A 24 23.80 7.80 6.12
C PRO A 24 24.35 8.02 7.54
N SER A 25 23.58 8.59 8.44
CA SER A 25 23.97 8.80 9.85
C SER A 25 23.63 7.63 10.76
N ILE A 26 22.87 6.64 10.28
CA ILE A 26 22.43 5.50 11.07
C ILE A 26 23.62 4.66 11.57
N THR A 27 23.54 4.20 12.80
CA THR A 27 24.55 3.32 13.41
C THR A 27 24.16 1.85 13.23
N GLY A 28 25.15 0.96 13.26
CA GLY A 28 24.88 -0.48 13.20
C GLY A 28 23.96 -0.99 14.30
N LYS A 29 23.98 -0.35 15.49
CA LYS A 29 23.07 -0.71 16.59
C LYS A 29 21.61 -0.31 16.30
N GLU A 30 21.40 0.83 15.65
CA GLU A 30 20.07 1.27 15.22
C GLU A 30 19.54 0.39 14.09
N VAL A 31 20.39 -0.03 13.14
CA VAL A 31 20.02 -1.00 12.10
C VAL A 31 19.68 -2.37 12.73
N GLU A 32 20.48 -2.83 13.70
CA GLU A 32 20.23 -4.07 14.45
C GLU A 32 18.84 -4.03 15.14
N MET A 33 18.49 -2.90 15.75
CA MET A 33 17.20 -2.72 16.42
C MET A 33 16.04 -2.56 15.44
N SER A 34 16.17 -1.71 14.43
CA SER A 34 15.08 -1.41 13.48
C SER A 34 14.70 -2.60 12.61
N LEU A 35 15.67 -3.43 12.24
CA LEU A 35 15.47 -4.60 11.39
C LEU A 35 15.45 -5.94 12.18
N GLN A 36 15.47 -5.87 13.51
CA GLN A 36 15.49 -7.03 14.41
C GLN A 36 16.61 -8.03 14.06
N LEU A 37 17.80 -7.53 13.71
CA LEU A 37 18.95 -8.34 13.35
C LEU A 37 19.91 -8.49 14.52
N SER A 38 20.49 -9.68 14.68
CA SER A 38 21.64 -9.83 15.56
C SER A 38 22.88 -9.19 14.93
N ARG A 39 23.84 -8.79 15.77
CA ARG A 39 25.13 -8.22 15.32
C ARG A 39 25.85 -9.10 14.30
N LYS A 40 25.77 -10.43 14.46
CA LYS A 40 26.37 -11.39 13.53
C LYS A 40 25.66 -11.38 12.16
N GLN A 41 24.33 -11.32 12.19
CA GLN A 41 23.51 -11.24 10.97
C GLN A 41 23.79 -9.93 10.21
N LEU A 42 23.83 -8.79 10.89
CA LEU A 42 24.16 -7.51 10.26
C LEU A 42 25.56 -7.53 9.66
N SER A 43 26.57 -8.03 10.41
CA SER A 43 27.95 -8.12 9.88
C SER A 43 28.06 -8.98 8.63
N TYR A 44 27.43 -10.15 8.64
CA TYR A 44 27.37 -11.04 7.46
C TYR A 44 26.62 -10.38 6.29
N THR A 45 25.55 -9.67 6.57
CA THR A 45 24.76 -8.97 5.54
C THR A 45 25.57 -7.83 4.90
N ILE A 46 26.31 -7.04 5.69
CA ILE A 46 27.20 -5.99 5.16
C ILE A 46 28.33 -6.59 4.31
N GLU A 47 28.89 -7.72 4.70
CA GLU A 47 29.91 -8.43 3.92
C GLU A 47 29.35 -8.85 2.55
N LYS A 48 28.17 -9.43 2.53
CA LYS A 48 27.45 -9.80 1.32
C LYS A 48 27.13 -8.59 0.43
N ILE A 49 26.69 -7.46 1.01
CA ILE A 49 26.48 -6.21 0.29
C ILE A 49 27.80 -5.75 -0.34
N ASN A 50 28.88 -5.78 0.40
CA ASN A 50 30.19 -5.34 -0.08
C ASN A 50 30.74 -6.21 -1.20
N ASP A 51 30.51 -7.51 -1.17
CA ASP A 51 30.87 -8.42 -2.27
C ASP A 51 30.06 -8.08 -3.52
N TYR A 52 28.75 -7.85 -3.37
CA TYR A 52 27.88 -7.41 -4.45
C TYR A 52 28.31 -6.06 -5.04
N LEU A 53 28.64 -5.06 -4.21
CA LEU A 53 29.09 -3.75 -4.66
C LEU A 53 30.42 -3.86 -5.45
N GLN A 54 31.35 -4.71 -5.00
CA GLN A 54 32.61 -4.95 -5.71
C GLN A 54 32.42 -5.61 -7.09
N ASP A 55 31.54 -6.60 -7.17
CA ASP A 55 31.21 -7.27 -8.43
C ASP A 55 30.59 -6.33 -9.45
N ASN A 56 29.90 -5.29 -8.98
CA ASN A 56 29.33 -4.22 -9.81
C ASN A 56 30.26 -3.00 -9.98
N GLY A 57 31.53 -3.11 -9.59
CA GLY A 57 32.50 -2.03 -9.75
C GLY A 57 32.31 -0.83 -8.82
N THR A 58 31.49 -0.99 -7.78
CA THR A 58 31.15 0.07 -6.81
C THR A 58 31.98 -0.08 -5.54
N PRO A 59 32.46 1.02 -4.90
CA PRO A 59 33.24 0.95 -3.68
C PRO A 59 32.47 0.35 -2.50
N LYS A 60 33.21 -0.28 -1.56
CA LYS A 60 32.63 -0.91 -0.35
C LYS A 60 32.12 0.12 0.66
N ILE A 61 31.08 -0.28 1.40
CA ILE A 61 30.63 0.40 2.61
C ILE A 61 31.52 -0.04 3.78
N GLU A 62 32.12 0.93 4.49
CA GLU A 62 32.94 0.66 5.65
C GLU A 62 32.16 0.88 6.95
N ARG A 63 32.44 0.08 7.99
CA ARG A 63 31.87 0.25 9.32
C ARG A 63 32.94 0.71 10.29
N LEU A 64 32.78 1.90 10.85
CA LEU A 64 33.70 2.47 11.84
C LEU A 64 33.60 1.74 13.19
N ARG A 65 34.62 1.85 14.03
CA ARG A 65 34.61 1.35 15.41
C ARG A 65 33.51 1.98 16.26
N THR A 66 33.07 3.17 15.92
CA THR A 66 31.93 3.88 16.52
C THR A 66 30.57 3.28 16.17
N GLY A 67 30.53 2.33 15.23
CA GLY A 67 29.30 1.73 14.73
C GLY A 67 28.66 2.49 13.56
N LYS A 68 29.17 3.66 13.16
CA LYS A 68 28.69 4.40 11.97
C LYS A 68 29.21 3.76 10.68
N PHE A 69 28.45 3.98 9.60
CA PHE A 69 28.85 3.54 8.26
C PHE A 69 29.48 4.71 7.48
N ILE A 70 30.52 4.43 6.71
CA ILE A 70 31.05 5.30 5.66
C ILE A 70 30.50 4.74 4.35
N ILE A 71 29.61 5.50 3.72
CA ILE A 71 28.97 5.11 2.47
C ILE A 71 29.59 5.97 1.38
N PRO A 72 30.24 5.37 0.36
CA PRO A 72 30.75 6.11 -0.77
C PRO A 72 29.64 6.86 -1.53
N VAL A 73 29.94 8.06 -2.01
CA VAL A 73 28.96 8.89 -2.75
C VAL A 73 28.39 8.12 -3.95
N ALA A 74 29.23 7.36 -4.67
CA ALA A 74 28.78 6.52 -5.78
C ALA A 74 27.72 5.48 -5.37
N VAL A 75 27.80 4.93 -4.15
CA VAL A 75 26.78 4.01 -3.62
C VAL A 75 25.50 4.79 -3.32
N ILE A 76 25.60 5.99 -2.75
CA ILE A 76 24.45 6.83 -2.45
C ILE A 76 23.75 7.22 -3.76
N GLU A 77 24.46 7.74 -4.74
CA GLU A 77 23.92 8.16 -6.05
C GLU A 77 23.25 6.99 -6.79
N GLN A 78 23.85 5.81 -6.75
CA GLN A 78 23.35 4.62 -7.44
C GLN A 78 22.12 4.01 -6.76
N TYR A 79 22.03 4.06 -5.41
CA TYR A 79 21.03 3.33 -4.65
C TYR A 79 20.04 4.22 -3.85
N GLN A 80 20.16 5.55 -3.93
CA GLN A 80 19.21 6.49 -3.33
C GLN A 80 17.97 6.71 -4.21
N THR A 81 18.10 6.54 -5.53
CA THR A 81 16.96 6.52 -6.45
C THR A 81 16.30 5.14 -6.42
N GLU A 82 14.95 5.08 -6.58
CA GLU A 82 14.14 3.84 -6.54
C GLU A 82 14.51 2.79 -7.61
N GLU A 83 15.49 3.05 -8.45
CA GLU A 83 15.96 2.22 -9.56
C GLU A 83 17.15 1.32 -9.19
N ILE A 84 17.00 0.44 -8.19
CA ILE A 84 17.95 -0.68 -8.04
C ILE A 84 17.59 -1.85 -8.96
N ALA A 85 16.84 -1.63 -10.00
CA ALA A 85 16.63 -2.57 -11.08
C ALA A 85 17.25 -2.06 -12.37
N GLY A 86 18.52 -1.67 -12.29
CA GLY A 86 19.38 -1.53 -13.47
C GLY A 86 19.53 -2.88 -14.16
N ASP A 87 19.45 -2.87 -15.47
CA ASP A 87 19.61 -3.98 -16.41
C ASP A 87 20.64 -5.01 -15.91
N GLY A 88 20.17 -6.15 -15.39
CA GLY A 88 21.03 -7.30 -15.04
C GLY A 88 20.92 -7.85 -13.62
N THR A 89 20.30 -7.18 -12.66
CA THR A 89 20.11 -7.74 -11.31
C THR A 89 18.75 -8.42 -11.18
N THR A 90 18.73 -9.74 -11.07
CA THR A 90 17.51 -10.51 -10.77
C THR A 90 17.11 -10.27 -9.31
N TYR A 91 15.97 -9.64 -9.06
CA TYR A 91 15.42 -9.49 -7.72
C TYR A 91 15.01 -10.86 -7.16
N ILE A 92 15.50 -11.20 -5.96
CA ILE A 92 15.16 -12.46 -5.31
C ILE A 92 13.94 -12.24 -4.42
N TYR A 93 12.80 -12.79 -4.83
CA TYR A 93 11.56 -12.73 -4.08
C TYR A 93 11.68 -13.45 -2.73
N THR A 94 11.10 -12.86 -1.69
CA THR A 94 10.89 -13.52 -0.40
C THR A 94 9.85 -14.63 -0.50
N ASP A 95 9.74 -15.46 0.51
CA ASP A 95 8.69 -16.48 0.60
C ASP A 95 7.27 -15.86 0.58
N LYS A 96 7.09 -14.71 1.24
CA LYS A 96 5.84 -13.94 1.24
C LYS A 96 5.49 -13.43 -0.15
N GLU A 97 6.44 -12.81 -0.84
CA GLU A 97 6.28 -12.28 -2.20
C GLU A 97 6.03 -13.39 -3.21
N ARG A 98 6.78 -14.49 -3.12
CA ARG A 98 6.53 -15.66 -3.97
C ARG A 98 5.13 -16.25 -3.76
N GLY A 99 4.64 -16.28 -2.51
CA GLY A 99 3.27 -16.68 -2.22
C GLY A 99 2.23 -15.82 -2.96
N LEU A 100 2.42 -14.49 -2.99
CA LEU A 100 1.54 -13.58 -3.73
C LEU A 100 1.61 -13.81 -5.25
N LEU A 101 2.81 -14.05 -5.79
CA LEU A 101 2.99 -14.37 -7.21
C LEU A 101 2.36 -15.72 -7.58
N ILE A 102 2.53 -16.75 -6.75
CA ILE A 102 1.86 -18.06 -6.92
C ILE A 102 0.35 -17.88 -6.95
N PHE A 103 -0.21 -17.05 -6.05
CA PHE A 103 -1.64 -16.74 -6.06
C PHE A 103 -2.08 -16.08 -7.36
N LEU A 104 -1.36 -15.06 -7.86
CA LEU A 104 -1.70 -14.42 -9.14
C LEU A 104 -1.60 -15.40 -10.32
N MET A 105 -0.62 -16.30 -10.33
CA MET A 105 -0.54 -17.34 -11.36
C MET A 105 -1.79 -18.24 -11.32
N LEU A 106 -2.18 -18.72 -10.13
CA LEU A 106 -3.40 -19.53 -9.94
C LEU A 106 -4.68 -18.78 -10.34
N LEU A 107 -4.70 -17.46 -10.17
CA LEU A 107 -5.85 -16.63 -10.46
C LEU A 107 -6.01 -16.31 -11.96
N CYS A 108 -4.89 -16.03 -12.65
CA CYS A 108 -4.88 -15.43 -13.99
C CYS A 108 -4.62 -16.43 -15.12
N ILE A 109 -3.78 -17.45 -14.87
CA ILE A 109 -3.39 -18.41 -15.91
C ILE A 109 -4.50 -19.45 -16.10
N ARG A 110 -4.82 -19.73 -17.36
CA ARG A 110 -5.91 -20.67 -17.72
C ARG A 110 -5.43 -22.10 -17.98
N GLU A 111 -4.17 -22.26 -18.28
CA GLU A 111 -3.57 -23.56 -18.56
C GLU A 111 -3.51 -24.43 -17.31
N GLU A 112 -3.43 -25.72 -17.48
CA GLU A 112 -3.25 -26.68 -16.39
C GLU A 112 -1.92 -26.42 -15.67
N LEU A 113 -1.98 -25.69 -14.54
CA LEU A 113 -0.78 -25.32 -13.81
C LEU A 113 -0.17 -26.53 -13.12
N SER A 114 1.04 -26.88 -13.50
CA SER A 114 1.88 -27.88 -12.86
C SER A 114 2.98 -27.23 -12.03
N ILE A 115 3.64 -28.02 -11.17
CA ILE A 115 4.82 -27.55 -10.41
C ILE A 115 5.86 -26.90 -11.32
N TYR A 116 6.04 -27.43 -12.53
CA TYR A 116 7.00 -26.90 -13.51
C TYR A 116 6.73 -25.44 -13.86
N HIS A 117 5.47 -25.05 -14.05
CA HIS A 117 5.11 -23.65 -14.39
C HIS A 117 5.52 -22.68 -13.29
N PHE A 118 5.29 -23.05 -12.02
CA PHE A 118 5.68 -22.21 -10.88
C PHE A 118 7.20 -22.17 -10.70
N THR A 119 7.86 -23.32 -10.72
CA THR A 119 9.31 -23.39 -10.51
C THR A 119 10.09 -22.69 -11.62
N SER A 120 9.65 -22.81 -12.86
CA SER A 120 10.25 -22.14 -14.02
C SER A 120 10.02 -20.63 -13.97
N LYS A 121 8.78 -20.17 -13.67
CA LYS A 121 8.46 -18.74 -13.65
C LYS A 121 9.13 -17.98 -12.51
N LEU A 122 9.25 -18.62 -11.33
CA LEU A 122 9.82 -18.02 -10.13
C LEU A 122 11.29 -18.38 -9.91
N GLU A 123 11.89 -19.18 -10.79
CA GLU A 123 13.29 -19.66 -10.72
C GLU A 123 13.64 -20.33 -9.37
N ILE A 124 12.74 -21.16 -8.86
CA ILE A 124 12.86 -21.83 -7.56
C ILE A 124 12.84 -23.36 -7.65
N SER A 125 13.36 -24.02 -6.62
CA SER A 125 13.28 -25.47 -6.52
C SER A 125 11.85 -25.97 -6.22
N LYS A 126 11.56 -27.23 -6.57
CA LYS A 126 10.30 -27.88 -6.20
C LYS A 126 10.02 -27.84 -4.70
N ASN A 127 11.04 -28.04 -3.86
CA ASN A 127 10.89 -28.03 -2.41
C ASN A 127 10.55 -26.63 -1.89
N THR A 128 11.17 -25.59 -2.47
CA THR A 128 10.85 -24.20 -2.17
C THR A 128 9.40 -23.89 -2.52
N PHE A 129 8.97 -24.26 -3.74
CA PHE A 129 7.57 -24.10 -4.16
C PHE A 129 6.57 -24.75 -3.20
N LEU A 130 6.80 -26.01 -2.81
CA LEU A 130 5.90 -26.73 -1.89
C LEU A 130 5.84 -26.09 -0.49
N THR A 131 6.97 -25.53 -0.03
CA THR A 131 7.01 -24.79 1.23
C THR A 131 6.25 -23.46 1.14
N ASP A 132 6.44 -22.71 0.05
CA ASP A 132 5.74 -21.44 -0.19
C ASP A 132 4.24 -21.67 -0.41
N LEU A 133 3.87 -22.72 -1.14
CA LEU A 133 2.47 -23.12 -1.34
C LEU A 133 1.76 -23.39 0.00
N LYS A 134 2.40 -24.14 0.89
CA LYS A 134 1.85 -24.41 2.23
C LYS A 134 1.63 -23.11 3.04
N LYS A 135 2.54 -22.16 2.95
CA LYS A 135 2.39 -20.84 3.60
C LYS A 135 1.27 -20.02 2.97
N LEU A 136 1.14 -20.11 1.64
CA LEU A 136 0.04 -19.46 0.93
C LEU A 136 -1.31 -20.06 1.36
N GLU A 137 -1.42 -21.39 1.42
CA GLU A 137 -2.65 -22.09 1.87
C GLU A 137 -3.11 -21.60 3.24
N GLN A 138 -2.20 -21.47 4.21
CA GLN A 138 -2.51 -20.90 5.53
C GLN A 138 -3.09 -19.47 5.46
N ARG A 139 -2.60 -18.64 4.56
CA ARG A 139 -3.14 -17.27 4.36
C ARG A 139 -4.48 -17.29 3.63
N LEU A 140 -4.69 -18.24 2.74
CA LEU A 140 -5.94 -18.38 2.00
C LEU A 140 -7.12 -18.82 2.89
N GLU A 141 -6.85 -19.49 4.03
CA GLU A 141 -7.86 -19.83 5.04
C GLU A 141 -8.61 -18.59 5.53
N ASP A 142 -7.91 -17.45 5.74
CA ASP A 142 -8.52 -16.18 6.17
C ASP A 142 -9.51 -15.63 5.14
N TYR A 143 -9.37 -16.01 3.87
CA TYR A 143 -10.25 -15.62 2.75
C TYR A 143 -11.25 -16.73 2.39
N HIS A 144 -11.29 -17.85 3.12
CA HIS A 144 -12.08 -19.03 2.75
C HIS A 144 -11.78 -19.53 1.32
N LEU A 145 -10.51 -19.50 0.95
CA LEU A 145 -9.98 -20.01 -0.31
C LEU A 145 -9.10 -21.24 -0.06
N GLU A 146 -9.08 -22.13 -1.04
CA GLU A 146 -8.28 -23.34 -1.02
C GLU A 146 -7.56 -23.54 -2.35
N VAL A 147 -6.35 -24.11 -2.32
CA VAL A 147 -5.67 -24.60 -3.52
C VAL A 147 -5.94 -26.09 -3.67
N SER A 148 -6.52 -26.46 -4.80
CA SER A 148 -6.75 -27.87 -5.14
C SER A 148 -5.85 -28.29 -6.30
N TYR A 149 -5.55 -29.58 -6.36
CA TYR A 149 -4.79 -30.20 -7.45
C TYR A 149 -5.52 -31.41 -7.99
N SER A 150 -5.71 -31.47 -9.28
CA SER A 150 -6.13 -32.67 -9.97
C SER A 150 -5.23 -32.94 -11.19
N ARG A 151 -5.18 -34.19 -11.65
CA ARG A 151 -4.40 -34.53 -12.86
C ARG A 151 -4.97 -33.88 -14.13
N GLN A 152 -6.25 -33.54 -14.10
CA GLN A 152 -6.99 -33.00 -15.25
C GLN A 152 -6.98 -31.48 -15.31
N GLU A 153 -6.93 -30.79 -14.15
CA GLU A 153 -7.04 -29.32 -14.07
C GLU A 153 -5.76 -28.67 -13.53
N GLY A 154 -4.77 -29.47 -13.10
CA GLY A 154 -3.58 -28.94 -12.45
C GLY A 154 -3.90 -28.28 -11.08
N TYR A 155 -3.07 -27.35 -10.66
CA TYR A 155 -3.30 -26.52 -9.48
C TYR A 155 -4.33 -25.43 -9.81
N HIS A 156 -5.36 -25.30 -9.00
CA HIS A 156 -6.40 -24.28 -9.18
C HIS A 156 -6.98 -23.80 -7.85
N LEU A 157 -7.58 -22.59 -7.86
CA LEU A 157 -8.21 -21.99 -6.69
C LEU A 157 -9.67 -22.41 -6.56
N VAL A 158 -10.05 -22.87 -5.38
CA VAL A 158 -11.43 -23.15 -4.98
C VAL A 158 -11.90 -22.06 -4.02
N GLY A 159 -13.17 -21.66 -4.13
CA GLY A 159 -13.81 -20.62 -3.30
C GLY A 159 -14.58 -19.61 -4.14
N SER A 160 -15.23 -18.66 -3.46
CA SER A 160 -16.07 -17.65 -4.09
C SER A 160 -15.25 -16.68 -4.97
N GLU A 161 -15.87 -16.13 -6.02
CA GLU A 161 -15.20 -15.12 -6.85
C GLU A 161 -14.92 -13.84 -6.06
N TYR A 162 -15.77 -13.50 -5.09
CA TYR A 162 -15.56 -12.36 -4.21
C TYR A 162 -14.27 -12.51 -3.37
N ALA A 163 -14.11 -13.64 -2.70
CA ALA A 163 -12.90 -13.94 -1.93
C ALA A 163 -11.62 -13.93 -2.79
N LYS A 164 -11.71 -14.46 -4.02
CA LYS A 164 -10.60 -14.41 -4.99
C LYS A 164 -10.23 -12.97 -5.35
N ARG A 165 -11.22 -12.07 -5.46
CA ARG A 165 -10.98 -10.64 -5.74
C ARG A 165 -10.40 -9.90 -4.55
N GLU A 166 -10.80 -10.20 -3.33
CA GLU A 166 -10.20 -9.62 -2.12
C GLU A 166 -8.72 -9.99 -2.01
N MET A 167 -8.39 -11.28 -2.16
CA MET A 167 -6.99 -11.73 -2.15
C MET A 167 -6.21 -11.20 -3.37
N MET A 168 -6.87 -10.98 -4.52
CA MET A 168 -6.26 -10.33 -5.70
C MET A 168 -5.79 -8.91 -5.36
N ILE A 169 -6.64 -8.12 -4.72
CA ILE A 169 -6.31 -6.74 -4.31
C ILE A 169 -5.13 -6.74 -3.34
N THR A 170 -5.18 -7.61 -2.33
CA THR A 170 -4.07 -7.81 -1.38
C THR A 170 -2.77 -8.19 -2.08
N SER A 171 -2.84 -9.06 -3.08
CA SER A 171 -1.67 -9.50 -3.85
C SER A 171 -1.11 -8.37 -4.72
N ILE A 172 -1.97 -7.61 -5.40
CA ILE A 172 -1.55 -6.43 -6.19
C ILE A 172 -0.81 -5.43 -5.30
N ARG A 173 -1.39 -5.07 -4.15
CA ARG A 173 -0.77 -4.15 -3.18
C ARG A 173 0.60 -4.63 -2.70
N GLY A 174 0.70 -5.92 -2.37
CA GLY A 174 1.95 -6.50 -1.92
C GLY A 174 3.03 -6.50 -2.98
N ILE A 175 2.67 -6.82 -4.24
CA ILE A 175 3.61 -6.92 -5.35
C ILE A 175 4.00 -5.53 -5.89
N LEU A 176 3.12 -4.52 -5.85
CA LEU A 176 3.47 -3.15 -6.25
C LEU A 176 4.58 -2.51 -5.40
N LYS A 177 4.87 -3.07 -4.21
CA LYS A 177 5.98 -2.63 -3.36
C LYS A 177 7.34 -3.21 -3.77
N ILE A 178 7.33 -4.22 -4.63
CA ILE A 178 8.53 -4.88 -5.13
C ILE A 178 9.06 -4.11 -6.34
N PRO A 179 10.38 -4.03 -6.54
CA PRO A 179 10.95 -3.47 -7.76
C PRO A 179 10.34 -4.13 -9.01
N LYS A 180 9.94 -3.34 -10.00
CA LYS A 180 9.24 -3.81 -11.21
C LYS A 180 7.94 -4.60 -10.95
N GLY A 181 7.32 -4.41 -9.78
CA GLY A 181 6.13 -5.16 -9.38
C GLY A 181 4.96 -4.99 -10.36
N LYS A 182 4.75 -3.78 -10.89
CA LYS A 182 3.75 -3.52 -11.95
C LYS A 182 3.99 -4.42 -13.17
N ASP A 183 5.20 -4.43 -13.70
CA ASP A 183 5.58 -5.19 -14.89
C ASP A 183 5.43 -6.70 -14.64
N THR A 184 5.81 -7.15 -13.42
CA THR A 184 5.62 -8.54 -12.99
C THR A 184 4.16 -8.95 -12.98
N ILE A 185 3.25 -8.10 -12.47
CA ILE A 185 1.80 -8.36 -12.50
C ILE A 185 1.29 -8.42 -13.95
N MET A 186 1.69 -7.44 -14.78
CA MET A 186 1.27 -7.38 -16.18
C MET A 186 1.70 -8.64 -16.93
N ASP A 187 2.92 -9.10 -16.74
CA ASP A 187 3.45 -10.30 -17.38
C ASP A 187 2.73 -11.58 -16.91
N ILE A 188 2.56 -11.80 -15.60
CA ILE A 188 1.84 -12.98 -15.07
C ILE A 188 0.38 -13.00 -15.51
N CYS A 189 -0.29 -11.85 -15.46
CA CYS A 189 -1.72 -11.75 -15.73
C CYS A 189 -2.04 -11.49 -17.22
N GLN A 190 -1.00 -11.36 -18.05
CA GLN A 190 -1.10 -11.08 -19.49
C GLN A 190 -1.89 -9.78 -19.77
N ILE A 191 -1.57 -8.72 -19.04
CA ILE A 191 -2.14 -7.40 -19.24
C ILE A 191 -1.25 -6.65 -20.25
N SER A 192 -1.82 -6.20 -21.36
CA SER A 192 -1.06 -5.43 -22.36
C SER A 192 -0.89 -3.97 -21.94
N GLU A 193 0.17 -3.34 -22.41
CA GLU A 193 0.39 -1.88 -22.27
C GLU A 193 -0.80 -1.07 -22.80
N GLU A 194 -1.33 -1.46 -23.95
CA GLU A 194 -2.50 -0.83 -24.58
C GLU A 194 -3.72 -0.85 -23.63
N MET A 195 -3.99 -2.00 -22.98
CA MET A 195 -5.08 -2.11 -22.02
C MET A 195 -4.84 -1.21 -20.79
N MET A 196 -3.61 -1.13 -20.30
CA MET A 196 -3.25 -0.24 -19.20
C MET A 196 -3.49 1.23 -19.57
N GLU A 197 -3.06 1.66 -20.75
CA GLU A 197 -3.29 3.03 -21.24
C GLU A 197 -4.77 3.36 -21.41
N GLN A 198 -5.55 2.42 -21.95
CA GLN A 198 -7.00 2.61 -22.10
C GLN A 198 -7.69 2.77 -20.75
N VAL A 199 -7.37 1.91 -19.77
CA VAL A 199 -7.92 2.00 -18.41
C VAL A 199 -7.47 3.29 -17.72
N GLU A 200 -6.23 3.74 -17.91
CA GLU A 200 -5.74 5.01 -17.37
C GLU A 200 -6.54 6.20 -17.88
N LYS A 201 -6.82 6.27 -19.16
CA LYS A 201 -7.70 7.30 -19.74
C LYS A 201 -9.09 7.28 -19.12
N GLN A 202 -9.67 6.11 -18.90
CA GLN A 202 -10.96 5.98 -18.25
C GLN A 202 -10.93 6.43 -16.77
N ILE A 203 -9.87 6.12 -16.04
CA ILE A 203 -9.69 6.61 -14.66
C ILE A 203 -9.57 8.13 -14.64
N SER A 204 -8.83 8.72 -15.58
CA SER A 204 -8.73 10.19 -15.71
C SER A 204 -10.11 10.84 -15.96
N MET A 205 -10.97 10.22 -16.76
CA MET A 205 -12.36 10.69 -16.95
C MET A 205 -13.19 10.55 -15.66
N ILE A 206 -13.00 9.46 -14.90
CA ILE A 206 -13.63 9.29 -13.59
C ILE A 206 -13.20 10.39 -12.62
N GLU A 207 -11.89 10.69 -12.54
CA GLU A 207 -11.36 11.78 -11.74
C GLU A 207 -11.98 13.14 -12.08
N GLU A 208 -12.06 13.44 -13.38
CA GLU A 208 -12.64 14.71 -13.86
C GLU A 208 -14.12 14.83 -13.48
N ARG A 209 -14.92 13.78 -13.66
CA ARG A 209 -16.36 13.79 -13.36
C ARG A 209 -16.67 13.81 -11.86
N LEU A 210 -15.86 13.14 -11.07
CA LEU A 210 -15.98 13.14 -9.62
C LEU A 210 -15.29 14.35 -8.98
N GLN A 211 -14.52 15.12 -9.76
CA GLN A 211 -13.68 16.23 -9.28
C GLN A 211 -12.74 15.82 -8.15
N VAL A 212 -12.09 14.68 -8.32
CA VAL A 212 -11.10 14.12 -7.40
C VAL A 212 -9.78 13.87 -8.12
N ARG A 213 -8.71 13.68 -7.35
CA ARG A 213 -7.43 13.17 -7.83
C ARG A 213 -6.98 12.05 -6.94
N PHE A 214 -6.79 10.87 -7.50
CA PHE A 214 -6.22 9.74 -6.75
C PHE A 214 -4.74 9.95 -6.50
N THR A 215 -4.23 9.36 -5.44
CA THR A 215 -2.77 9.33 -5.22
C THR A 215 -2.11 8.44 -6.27
N ASP A 216 -0.84 8.72 -6.61
CA ASP A 216 -0.11 7.95 -7.64
C ASP A 216 -0.06 6.45 -7.33
N GLU A 217 0.10 6.10 -6.05
CA GLU A 217 0.09 4.71 -5.61
C GLU A 217 -1.29 4.07 -5.84
N ARG A 218 -2.35 4.78 -5.47
CA ARG A 218 -3.72 4.28 -5.65
C ARG A 218 -4.10 4.19 -7.12
N LEU A 219 -3.64 5.12 -7.96
CA LEU A 219 -3.86 5.10 -9.40
C LEU A 219 -3.32 3.82 -10.03
N LYS A 220 -2.06 3.46 -9.73
CA LYS A 220 -1.43 2.21 -10.19
C LYS A 220 -2.22 0.98 -9.75
N GLU A 221 -2.67 0.96 -8.50
CA GLU A 221 -3.47 -0.13 -7.94
C GLU A 221 -4.82 -0.24 -8.65
N LEU A 222 -5.54 0.88 -8.83
CA LEU A 222 -6.84 0.92 -9.51
C LEU A 222 -6.74 0.45 -10.96
N GLN A 223 -5.73 0.88 -11.70
CA GLN A 223 -5.49 0.42 -13.07
C GLN A 223 -5.44 -1.11 -13.14
N LEU A 224 -4.63 -1.74 -12.29
CA LEU A 224 -4.47 -3.19 -12.27
C LEU A 224 -5.75 -3.91 -11.83
N ILE A 225 -6.44 -3.41 -10.80
CA ILE A 225 -7.72 -3.98 -10.34
C ILE A 225 -8.76 -3.91 -11.45
N MET A 226 -8.88 -2.78 -12.15
CA MET A 226 -9.84 -2.62 -13.25
C MET A 226 -9.49 -3.52 -14.44
N CYS A 227 -8.23 -3.57 -14.87
CA CYS A 227 -7.78 -4.47 -15.93
C CYS A 227 -8.09 -5.94 -15.59
N LEU A 228 -7.74 -6.39 -14.40
CA LEU A 228 -8.00 -7.76 -13.97
C LEU A 228 -9.51 -8.05 -13.85
N THR A 229 -10.30 -7.10 -13.39
CA THR A 229 -11.76 -7.24 -13.33
C THR A 229 -12.34 -7.40 -14.74
N ILE A 230 -11.93 -6.58 -15.70
CA ILE A 230 -12.34 -6.69 -17.10
C ILE A 230 -11.98 -8.07 -17.67
N ILE A 231 -10.70 -8.47 -17.55
CA ILE A 231 -10.22 -9.76 -18.04
C ILE A 231 -11.00 -10.92 -17.43
N ARG A 232 -11.24 -10.90 -16.12
CA ARG A 232 -11.97 -11.96 -15.43
C ARG A 232 -13.43 -12.03 -15.89
N THR A 233 -14.10 -10.88 -15.99
CA THR A 233 -15.49 -10.80 -16.47
C THR A 233 -15.62 -11.32 -17.91
N GLN A 234 -14.73 -10.90 -18.80
CA GLN A 234 -14.70 -11.38 -20.20
C GLN A 234 -14.41 -12.89 -20.30
N LYS A 235 -13.67 -13.44 -19.34
CA LYS A 235 -13.40 -14.88 -19.22
C LYS A 235 -14.52 -15.67 -18.51
N GLY A 236 -15.66 -15.02 -18.20
CA GLY A 236 -16.81 -15.64 -17.54
C GLY A 236 -16.61 -15.89 -16.04
N ARG A 237 -15.57 -15.32 -15.43
CA ARG A 237 -15.34 -15.33 -13.97
C ARG A 237 -16.09 -14.17 -13.33
N ILE A 238 -17.40 -14.30 -13.24
CA ILE A 238 -18.33 -13.23 -12.87
C ILE A 238 -18.57 -13.27 -11.37
N LEU A 239 -18.52 -12.10 -10.76
CA LEU A 239 -18.90 -11.87 -9.38
C LEU A 239 -20.44 -11.96 -9.26
N ARG A 240 -20.95 -13.07 -8.73
CA ARG A 240 -22.39 -13.32 -8.64
C ARG A 240 -23.01 -12.76 -7.37
N GLU A 241 -22.26 -12.74 -6.29
CA GLU A 241 -22.72 -12.35 -4.95
C GLU A 241 -21.76 -11.33 -4.35
N LEU A 242 -22.31 -10.36 -3.64
CA LEU A 242 -21.60 -9.37 -2.84
C LEU A 242 -22.24 -9.28 -1.46
N PRO A 243 -21.48 -8.91 -0.42
CA PRO A 243 -22.04 -8.58 0.89
C PRO A 243 -23.14 -7.52 0.79
N GLU A 244 -24.15 -7.60 1.66
CA GLU A 244 -25.28 -6.65 1.67
C GLU A 244 -24.86 -5.20 1.84
N THR A 245 -23.72 -4.97 2.46
CA THR A 245 -23.11 -3.64 2.65
C THR A 245 -22.87 -2.88 1.33
N PHE A 246 -22.80 -3.58 0.19
CA PHE A 246 -22.61 -2.98 -1.13
C PHE A 246 -23.91 -2.46 -1.77
N GLN A 247 -25.08 -2.80 -1.25
CA GLN A 247 -26.37 -2.41 -1.86
C GLN A 247 -26.58 -0.90 -1.91
N HIS A 248 -26.04 -0.16 -0.94
CA HIS A 248 -26.18 1.30 -0.85
C HIS A 248 -25.36 2.06 -1.92
N ILE A 249 -24.45 1.38 -2.60
CA ILE A 249 -23.58 2.00 -3.62
C ILE A 249 -24.36 2.48 -4.84
N ALA A 250 -25.45 1.79 -5.21
CA ALA A 250 -26.21 2.04 -6.45
C ALA A 250 -26.81 3.46 -6.56
N GLY A 251 -26.96 4.18 -5.43
CA GLY A 251 -27.48 5.56 -5.39
C GLY A 251 -26.40 6.64 -5.38
N THR A 252 -25.11 6.28 -5.49
CA THR A 252 -24.01 7.24 -5.37
C THR A 252 -23.60 7.83 -6.70
N LYS A 253 -22.95 9.00 -6.66
CA LYS A 253 -22.35 9.64 -7.84
C LYS A 253 -21.26 8.77 -8.47
N GLU A 254 -20.44 8.13 -7.63
CA GLU A 254 -19.40 7.20 -8.07
C GLU A 254 -19.99 6.04 -8.88
N TYR A 255 -21.16 5.51 -8.46
CA TYR A 255 -21.83 4.46 -9.22
C TYR A 255 -22.30 4.95 -10.58
N SER A 256 -22.88 6.15 -10.64
CA SER A 256 -23.35 6.74 -11.91
C SER A 256 -22.23 6.91 -12.91
N VAL A 257 -21.05 7.33 -12.44
CA VAL A 257 -19.84 7.45 -13.27
C VAL A 257 -19.33 6.07 -13.70
N MET A 258 -19.37 5.08 -12.79
CA MET A 258 -18.93 3.71 -13.08
C MET A 258 -19.82 3.00 -14.12
N LEU A 259 -21.09 3.40 -14.27
CA LEU A 259 -21.96 2.84 -15.32
C LEU A 259 -21.42 3.06 -16.73
N GLU A 260 -20.78 4.20 -16.98
CA GLU A 260 -20.18 4.50 -18.29
C GLU A 260 -18.92 3.66 -18.53
N PHE A 261 -18.06 3.57 -17.52
CA PHE A 261 -16.92 2.65 -17.55
C PHE A 261 -17.39 1.21 -17.86
N ALA A 262 -18.39 0.74 -17.14
CA ALA A 262 -18.93 -0.60 -17.31
C ALA A 262 -19.50 -0.82 -18.74
N LYS A 263 -20.13 0.20 -19.31
CA LYS A 263 -20.66 0.15 -20.69
C LYS A 263 -19.54 0.03 -21.71
N GLU A 264 -18.45 0.77 -21.57
CA GLU A 264 -17.30 0.75 -22.46
C GLU A 264 -16.68 -0.67 -22.56
N TYR A 265 -16.56 -1.36 -21.41
CA TYR A 265 -15.99 -2.70 -21.36
C TYR A 265 -16.99 -3.86 -21.42
N GLY A 266 -18.27 -3.58 -21.67
CA GLY A 266 -19.32 -4.59 -21.77
C GLY A 266 -19.63 -5.30 -20.46
N ILE A 267 -19.37 -4.65 -19.31
CA ILE A 267 -19.68 -5.18 -17.99
C ILE A 267 -21.17 -4.99 -17.70
N THR A 268 -21.95 -6.06 -17.79
CA THR A 268 -23.42 -6.03 -17.66
C THR A 268 -23.88 -6.28 -16.23
N TRP A 269 -23.16 -7.08 -15.44
CA TRP A 269 -23.55 -7.51 -14.11
C TRP A 269 -23.51 -6.37 -13.09
N GLN A 270 -24.59 -6.22 -12.33
CA GLN A 270 -24.68 -5.17 -11.31
C GLN A 270 -23.62 -5.34 -10.21
N THR A 271 -23.39 -6.57 -9.78
CA THR A 271 -22.38 -6.90 -8.76
C THR A 271 -20.98 -6.45 -9.15
N GLU A 272 -20.60 -6.58 -10.42
CA GLU A 272 -19.31 -6.09 -10.95
C GLU A 272 -19.23 -4.56 -10.87
N LYS A 273 -20.30 -3.86 -11.24
CA LYS A 273 -20.37 -2.40 -11.18
C LYS A 273 -20.26 -1.90 -9.73
N LEU A 274 -20.98 -2.56 -8.80
CA LEU A 274 -20.91 -2.25 -7.38
C LEU A 274 -19.50 -2.48 -6.81
N PHE A 275 -18.87 -3.60 -7.16
CA PHE A 275 -17.50 -3.90 -6.75
C PHE A 275 -16.50 -2.86 -7.22
N LEU A 276 -16.53 -2.49 -8.51
CA LEU A 276 -15.67 -1.47 -9.07
C LEU A 276 -15.92 -0.08 -8.45
N THR A 277 -17.19 0.25 -8.20
CA THR A 277 -17.54 1.51 -7.53
C THR A 277 -16.97 1.56 -6.11
N ALA A 278 -17.06 0.44 -5.37
CA ALA A 278 -16.46 0.36 -4.03
C ALA A 278 -14.94 0.63 -4.07
N GLN A 279 -14.24 0.17 -5.13
CA GLN A 279 -12.81 0.47 -5.28
C GLN A 279 -12.54 1.97 -5.41
N ILE A 280 -13.44 2.74 -6.01
CA ILE A 280 -13.34 4.20 -6.08
C ILE A 280 -13.59 4.81 -4.69
N GLN A 281 -14.65 4.39 -4.00
CA GLN A 281 -15.05 4.96 -2.71
C GLN A 281 -14.01 4.75 -1.60
N ILE A 282 -13.33 3.59 -1.57
CA ILE A 282 -12.26 3.30 -0.59
C ILE A 282 -10.93 3.97 -0.93
N SER A 283 -10.83 4.65 -2.07
CA SER A 283 -9.59 5.28 -2.54
C SER A 283 -9.32 6.58 -1.82
N ASN A 284 -8.07 6.79 -1.41
CA ASN A 284 -7.61 8.10 -0.97
C ASN A 284 -7.50 9.05 -2.17
N PHE A 285 -8.05 10.23 -2.04
CA PHE A 285 -8.08 11.23 -3.10
C PHE A 285 -7.99 12.66 -2.53
N HIS A 286 -7.66 13.59 -3.42
CA HIS A 286 -7.77 15.03 -3.18
C HIS A 286 -9.08 15.51 -3.80
N THR A 287 -10.01 16.03 -3.00
CA THR A 287 -11.25 16.62 -3.52
C THR A 287 -10.99 18.02 -4.04
N LEU A 288 -11.45 18.30 -5.25
CA LEU A 288 -11.36 19.64 -5.84
C LEU A 288 -12.60 20.47 -5.49
N GLN A 289 -13.78 19.88 -5.31
CA GLN A 289 -15.03 20.52 -4.85
C GLN A 289 -16.17 19.50 -4.63
N GLY A 290 -17.20 19.88 -3.81
CA GLY A 290 -18.55 19.32 -3.86
C GLY A 290 -18.99 18.39 -2.73
N LYS A 291 -20.19 18.66 -2.18
CA LYS A 291 -20.96 17.77 -1.29
C LYS A 291 -22.13 17.26 -2.12
N ASP A 292 -22.20 15.97 -2.39
CA ASP A 292 -23.12 15.45 -3.41
C ASP A 292 -24.16 14.44 -2.89
N SER A 293 -24.16 14.06 -1.59
CA SER A 293 -25.14 13.11 -1.05
C SER A 293 -25.50 13.37 0.42
N SER A 294 -26.69 12.92 0.85
CA SER A 294 -27.11 12.98 2.25
C SER A 294 -26.16 12.25 3.20
N GLN A 295 -25.55 11.16 2.77
CA GLN A 295 -24.56 10.40 3.55
C GLN A 295 -23.26 11.19 3.73
N GLU A 296 -22.84 11.95 2.72
CA GLU A 296 -21.68 12.83 2.84
C GLU A 296 -21.94 14.01 3.79
N GLU A 297 -23.16 14.52 3.81
CA GLU A 297 -23.56 15.56 4.78
C GLU A 297 -23.55 15.03 6.22
N GLU A 298 -24.03 13.81 6.45
CA GLU A 298 -23.98 13.16 7.76
C GLU A 298 -22.52 12.91 8.19
N LEU A 299 -21.70 12.44 7.29
CA LEU A 299 -20.28 12.19 7.55
C LEU A 299 -19.50 13.49 7.80
N MET A 300 -19.83 14.57 7.09
CA MET A 300 -19.26 15.90 7.32
C MET A 300 -19.65 16.42 8.71
N LYS A 301 -20.91 16.29 9.13
CA LYS A 301 -21.35 16.66 10.48
C LYS A 301 -20.65 15.83 11.55
N ALA A 302 -20.53 14.52 11.35
CA ALA A 302 -19.76 13.66 12.26
C ALA A 302 -18.28 14.09 12.36
N SER A 303 -17.67 14.47 11.24
CA SER A 303 -16.28 14.99 11.22
C SER A 303 -16.15 16.32 11.98
N GLU A 304 -17.15 17.18 11.86
CA GLU A 304 -17.19 18.43 12.62
C GLU A 304 -17.34 18.17 14.14
N GLU A 305 -18.20 17.23 14.53
CA GLU A 305 -18.34 16.81 15.92
C GLU A 305 -17.04 16.21 16.49
N VAL A 306 -16.27 15.49 15.67
CA VAL A 306 -14.93 14.99 16.05
C VAL A 306 -14.00 16.13 16.40
N ILE A 307 -13.97 17.21 15.61
CA ILE A 307 -13.15 18.40 15.90
C ILE A 307 -13.60 19.05 17.21
N VAL A 308 -14.91 19.23 17.42
CA VAL A 308 -15.46 19.79 18.68
C VAL A 308 -15.07 18.96 19.89
N ASN A 309 -15.22 17.63 19.79
CA ASN A 309 -14.86 16.72 20.88
C ASN A 309 -13.35 16.80 21.17
N PHE A 310 -12.54 16.89 20.13
CA PHE A 310 -11.09 17.02 20.25
C PHE A 310 -10.70 18.34 20.95
N GLU A 311 -11.23 19.50 20.48
CA GLU A 311 -11.01 20.81 21.09
C GLU A 311 -11.39 20.82 22.57
N ASN A 312 -12.53 20.23 22.93
CA ASN A 312 -12.99 20.13 24.31
C ASN A 312 -12.06 19.29 25.19
N LEU A 313 -11.52 18.19 24.67
CA LEU A 313 -10.64 17.29 25.40
C LEU A 313 -9.26 17.89 25.67
N ILE A 314 -8.74 18.70 24.75
CA ILE A 314 -7.42 19.33 24.91
C ILE A 314 -7.51 20.78 25.46
N CYS A 315 -8.74 21.31 25.63
CA CYS A 315 -9.00 22.70 26.06
C CYS A 315 -8.33 23.73 25.14
N VAL A 316 -8.33 23.51 23.83
CA VAL A 316 -7.75 24.40 22.82
C VAL A 316 -8.76 24.65 21.73
N THR A 317 -8.81 25.87 21.20
CA THR A 317 -9.62 26.23 20.02
C THR A 317 -8.71 26.28 18.79
N ILE A 318 -9.12 25.62 17.72
CA ILE A 318 -8.39 25.58 16.44
C ILE A 318 -8.84 26.75 15.56
N ASN A 319 -7.89 27.58 15.11
CA ASN A 319 -8.19 28.81 14.39
C ASN A 319 -8.69 28.57 12.95
N GLU A 320 -8.07 27.66 12.21
CA GLU A 320 -8.44 27.35 10.82
C GLU A 320 -9.34 26.10 10.73
N ARG A 321 -10.43 26.11 11.50
CA ARG A 321 -11.31 24.96 11.68
C ARG A 321 -11.93 24.43 10.38
N GLU A 322 -12.32 25.31 9.45
CA GLU A 322 -12.91 24.92 8.16
C GLU A 322 -11.90 24.12 7.32
N THR A 323 -10.66 24.62 7.25
CA THR A 323 -9.58 23.95 6.51
C THR A 323 -9.22 22.61 7.14
N LEU A 324 -9.20 22.52 8.48
CA LEU A 324 -9.02 21.25 9.17
C LEU A 324 -10.16 20.27 8.89
N LEU A 325 -11.41 20.76 8.89
CA LEU A 325 -12.59 19.94 8.61
C LEU A 325 -12.52 19.35 7.20
N GLU A 326 -12.14 20.13 6.20
CA GLU A 326 -11.94 19.64 4.84
C GLU A 326 -10.87 18.56 4.78
N ALA A 327 -9.71 18.79 5.39
CA ALA A 327 -8.62 17.81 5.43
C ALA A 327 -9.02 16.52 6.18
N LEU A 328 -9.74 16.66 7.29
CA LEU A 328 -10.26 15.54 8.07
C LEU A 328 -11.28 14.74 7.28
N PHE A 329 -12.21 15.41 6.60
CA PHE A 329 -13.23 14.78 5.77
C PHE A 329 -12.62 14.00 4.60
N GLN A 330 -11.61 14.55 3.93
CA GLN A 330 -10.88 13.87 2.85
C GLN A 330 -10.24 12.54 3.30
N HIS A 331 -9.90 12.42 4.58
CA HIS A 331 -9.39 11.19 5.15
C HIS A 331 -10.51 10.27 5.67
N ILE A 332 -11.48 10.83 6.39
CA ILE A 332 -12.57 10.06 7.00
C ILE A 332 -13.47 9.43 5.93
N LYS A 333 -13.76 10.10 4.81
CA LYS A 333 -14.66 9.56 3.77
C LYS A 333 -14.17 8.22 3.21
N PRO A 334 -12.93 8.07 2.73
CA PRO A 334 -12.42 6.75 2.30
C PRO A 334 -12.33 5.74 3.44
N ALA A 335 -11.93 6.18 4.63
CA ALA A 335 -11.84 5.31 5.81
C ALA A 335 -13.22 4.74 6.19
N PHE A 336 -14.27 5.58 6.17
CA PHE A 336 -15.65 5.15 6.38
C PHE A 336 -16.06 4.03 5.44
N TYR A 337 -15.78 4.17 4.15
CA TYR A 337 -16.10 3.13 3.17
C TYR A 337 -15.24 1.87 3.33
N ARG A 338 -13.94 2.00 3.67
CA ARG A 338 -13.11 0.84 3.99
C ARG A 338 -13.66 0.05 5.15
N MET A 339 -14.03 0.69 6.25
CA MET A 339 -14.67 0.05 7.40
C MET A 339 -16.01 -0.57 7.04
N LYS A 340 -16.85 0.16 6.30
CA LYS A 340 -18.19 -0.30 5.87
C LYS A 340 -18.14 -1.55 5.00
N TYR A 341 -17.10 -1.69 4.15
CA TYR A 341 -16.90 -2.84 3.27
C TYR A 341 -15.91 -3.86 3.83
N HIS A 342 -15.49 -3.70 5.10
CA HIS A 342 -14.50 -4.57 5.77
C HIS A 342 -13.16 -4.69 5.05
N TYR A 343 -12.74 -3.62 4.34
CA TYR A 343 -11.40 -3.54 3.76
C TYR A 343 -10.36 -3.20 4.82
N HIS A 344 -9.33 -4.04 4.95
CA HIS A 344 -8.24 -3.83 5.89
C HIS A 344 -7.08 -3.04 5.26
N ILE A 345 -6.47 -2.16 6.05
CA ILE A 345 -5.20 -1.53 5.72
C ILE A 345 -4.09 -2.45 6.21
N GLU A 346 -3.36 -3.09 5.29
CA GLU A 346 -2.23 -3.96 5.66
C GLU A 346 -0.98 -3.20 6.13
N GLN A 347 -0.85 -1.93 5.76
CA GLN A 347 0.26 -1.07 6.18
C GLN A 347 -0.29 0.17 6.85
N SER A 348 0.14 0.36 8.08
CA SER A 348 -0.14 1.53 8.89
C SER A 348 1.15 2.29 9.19
N ILE A 349 1.04 3.61 9.32
CA ILE A 349 2.12 4.47 9.87
C ILE A 349 2.17 4.42 11.39
N LEU A 350 1.47 3.47 12.01
CA LEU A 350 1.27 3.32 13.45
C LEU A 350 2.59 3.32 14.21
N ASP A 351 3.54 2.48 13.79
CA ASP A 351 4.87 2.37 14.42
C ASP A 351 5.70 3.65 14.28
N MET A 352 5.42 4.49 13.27
CA MET A 352 6.11 5.76 13.05
C MET A 352 5.50 6.88 13.90
N VAL A 353 4.19 6.91 14.03
CA VAL A 353 3.45 8.01 14.67
C VAL A 353 3.30 7.79 16.19
N LEU A 354 2.94 6.59 16.63
CA LEU A 354 2.67 6.31 18.04
C LEU A 354 3.80 6.66 19.01
N PRO A 355 5.10 6.41 18.73
CA PRO A 355 6.15 6.73 19.67
C PRO A 355 6.19 8.22 20.06
N GLN A 356 5.81 9.10 19.14
CA GLN A 356 5.83 10.56 19.35
C GLN A 356 4.47 11.12 19.79
N TYR A 357 3.37 10.46 19.43
CA TYR A 357 2.01 10.98 19.56
C TYR A 357 1.06 10.09 20.34
N ALA A 358 1.55 9.18 21.19
CA ALA A 358 0.70 8.26 21.95
C ALA A 358 -0.39 8.99 22.77
N SER A 359 -0.05 10.11 23.42
CA SER A 359 -1.01 10.91 24.19
C SER A 359 -2.06 11.56 23.29
N LEU A 360 -1.64 12.08 22.14
CA LEU A 360 -2.53 12.66 21.15
C LEU A 360 -3.46 11.60 20.53
N HIS A 361 -2.91 10.42 20.22
CA HIS A 361 -3.67 9.28 19.70
C HIS A 361 -4.78 8.87 20.69
N ALA A 362 -4.49 8.84 21.99
CA ALA A 362 -5.50 8.56 23.01
C ALA A 362 -6.62 9.62 23.08
N VAL A 363 -6.31 10.89 22.77
CA VAL A 363 -7.32 11.96 22.68
C VAL A 363 -8.17 11.77 21.41
N VAL A 364 -7.53 11.51 20.26
CA VAL A 364 -8.23 11.27 18.99
C VAL A 364 -9.16 10.06 19.10
N ARG A 365 -8.72 8.96 19.75
CA ARG A 365 -9.55 7.79 20.03
C ARG A 365 -10.83 8.16 20.80
N LYS A 366 -10.74 9.07 21.76
CA LYS A 366 -11.92 9.55 22.52
C LYS A 366 -12.80 10.52 21.73
N SER A 367 -12.27 11.17 20.70
CA SER A 367 -12.98 12.16 19.90
C SER A 367 -13.75 11.53 18.74
N ILE A 368 -13.34 10.33 18.24
CA ILE A 368 -13.81 9.74 16.98
C ILE A 368 -15.23 9.13 17.06
N GLY A 369 -15.82 9.03 18.25
CA GLY A 369 -17.12 8.40 18.49
C GLY A 369 -18.26 8.76 17.52
N PRO A 370 -18.42 10.02 17.06
CA PRO A 370 -19.43 10.36 16.06
C PRO A 370 -19.30 9.56 14.75
N VAL A 371 -18.08 9.33 14.28
CA VAL A 371 -17.81 8.52 13.07
C VAL A 371 -18.10 7.04 13.33
N GLU A 372 -17.69 6.51 14.50
CA GLU A 372 -17.96 5.13 14.91
C GLU A 372 -19.48 4.85 14.98
N LYS A 373 -20.24 5.80 15.51
CA LYS A 373 -21.70 5.70 15.56
C LYS A 373 -22.33 5.65 14.17
N LEU A 374 -21.76 6.39 13.20
CA LEU A 374 -22.27 6.44 11.84
C LEU A 374 -21.93 5.18 11.05
N VAL A 375 -20.73 4.63 11.22
CA VAL A 375 -20.29 3.42 10.51
C VAL A 375 -20.78 2.14 11.18
N GLY A 376 -21.05 2.18 12.49
CA GLY A 376 -21.52 1.05 13.28
C GLY A 376 -20.43 0.11 13.80
N VAL A 377 -19.17 0.46 13.63
CA VAL A 377 -18.00 -0.29 14.11
C VAL A 377 -16.96 0.65 14.71
N GLU A 378 -16.11 0.13 15.57
CA GLU A 378 -14.96 0.87 16.11
C GLU A 378 -13.95 1.18 15.00
N VAL A 379 -13.42 2.43 15.00
CA VAL A 379 -12.37 2.83 14.04
C VAL A 379 -11.07 2.11 14.40
N PRO A 380 -10.48 1.28 13.50
CA PRO A 380 -9.22 0.61 13.76
C PRO A 380 -8.06 1.59 13.99
N ASP A 381 -7.05 1.17 14.77
CA ASP A 381 -5.87 2.01 15.04
C ASP A 381 -5.10 2.36 13.76
N GLU A 382 -5.13 1.48 12.77
CA GLU A 382 -4.53 1.68 11.45
C GLU A 382 -5.15 2.85 10.68
N GLU A 383 -6.44 3.14 10.89
CA GLU A 383 -7.13 4.32 10.34
C GLU A 383 -6.97 5.54 11.25
N LEU A 384 -7.10 5.32 12.55
CA LEU A 384 -7.06 6.38 13.55
C LEU A 384 -5.71 7.10 13.59
N VAL A 385 -4.61 6.39 13.31
CA VAL A 385 -3.27 6.96 13.30
C VAL A 385 -3.09 8.06 12.24
N TYR A 386 -3.78 7.96 11.11
CA TYR A 386 -3.75 9.02 10.08
C TYR A 386 -4.46 10.28 10.56
N ILE A 387 -5.58 10.11 11.29
CA ILE A 387 -6.28 11.23 11.93
C ILE A 387 -5.41 11.85 13.03
N THR A 388 -4.70 11.02 13.80
CA THR A 388 -3.74 11.47 14.81
C THR A 388 -2.61 12.30 14.17
N ALA A 389 -2.06 11.83 13.06
CA ALA A 389 -1.02 12.54 12.32
C ALA A 389 -1.54 13.90 11.80
N LEU A 390 -2.79 13.95 11.30
CA LEU A 390 -3.42 15.19 10.83
C LEU A 390 -3.56 16.20 11.98
N PHE A 391 -4.15 15.80 13.11
CA PHE A 391 -4.28 16.69 14.29
C PHE A 391 -2.90 17.11 14.84
N GLY A 392 -1.93 16.20 14.88
CA GLY A 392 -0.56 16.50 15.29
C GLY A 392 0.09 17.56 14.42
N ALA A 393 -0.02 17.43 13.09
CA ALA A 393 0.47 18.43 12.14
C ALA A 393 -0.22 19.77 12.31
N TRP A 394 -1.53 19.76 12.58
CA TRP A 394 -2.31 20.99 12.77
C TRP A 394 -1.92 21.73 14.05
N LEU A 395 -1.83 21.03 15.17
CA LEU A 395 -1.42 21.62 16.45
C LEU A 395 0.00 22.21 16.41
N ARG A 396 0.89 21.59 15.61
CA ARG A 396 2.23 22.15 15.35
C ARG A 396 2.18 23.41 14.51
N ARG A 397 1.38 23.41 13.44
CA ARG A 397 1.20 24.57 12.59
C ARG A 397 0.72 25.80 13.40
N GLU A 398 -0.13 25.58 14.39
CA GLU A 398 -0.65 26.64 15.27
C GLU A 398 0.28 26.94 16.46
N GLY A 399 1.44 26.28 16.57
CA GLY A 399 2.41 26.52 17.65
C GLY A 399 1.95 26.01 19.04
N ILE A 400 0.96 25.11 19.08
CA ILE A 400 0.40 24.53 20.31
C ILE A 400 1.25 23.34 20.77
N LEU A 401 1.81 22.58 19.82
CA LEU A 401 2.75 21.48 20.08
C LEU A 401 4.16 21.94 19.67
N GLU A 402 5.01 22.19 20.66
CA GLU A 402 6.43 22.46 20.43
C GLU A 402 7.26 21.18 20.55
N LEU A 403 8.14 20.94 19.57
CA LEU A 403 9.25 20.00 19.70
C LEU A 403 10.56 20.79 19.80
N ALA A 404 11.56 20.20 20.45
CA ALA A 404 12.85 20.86 20.69
C ALA A 404 13.51 21.33 19.38
N PRO A 405 14.11 22.55 19.35
CA PRO A 405 14.62 23.14 18.13
C PRO A 405 15.92 22.49 17.66
N GLU A 406 15.94 21.97 16.45
CA GLU A 406 17.15 21.58 15.70
C GLU A 406 17.36 22.44 14.44
N ALA A 407 18.60 22.46 13.93
CA ALA A 407 19.06 23.36 12.87
C ALA A 407 18.24 23.26 11.57
N LYS A 408 17.82 24.40 11.02
CA LYS A 408 16.97 24.52 9.82
C LYS A 408 17.68 24.04 8.53
N LYS A 409 17.19 22.97 7.93
CA LYS A 409 17.55 22.49 6.59
C LYS A 409 16.34 22.62 5.65
N ARG A 410 16.56 22.76 4.33
CA ARG A 410 15.47 22.76 3.35
C ARG A 410 15.20 21.33 2.88
N ALA A 411 13.93 20.92 2.88
CA ALA A 411 13.50 19.63 2.37
C ALA A 411 12.26 19.80 1.48
N VAL A 412 12.15 18.96 0.46
CA VAL A 412 10.93 18.79 -0.34
C VAL A 412 10.25 17.52 0.13
N VAL A 413 8.98 17.64 0.53
CA VAL A 413 8.19 16.48 0.98
C VAL A 413 7.39 15.95 -0.18
N VAL A 414 7.63 14.71 -0.54
CA VAL A 414 6.85 13.95 -1.53
C VAL A 414 6.31 12.70 -0.82
N CYS A 415 5.01 12.49 -0.86
CA CYS A 415 4.38 11.37 -0.18
C CYS A 415 3.31 10.71 -1.06
N ALA A 416 3.39 9.39 -1.23
CA ALA A 416 2.43 8.57 -1.97
C ALA A 416 1.15 8.27 -1.16
N ASN A 417 1.15 8.50 0.16
CA ASN A 417 0.09 8.08 1.07
C ASN A 417 -1.02 9.13 1.33
N GLY A 418 -1.04 10.21 0.55
CA GLY A 418 -2.09 11.23 0.59
C GLY A 418 -1.80 12.43 1.50
N ILE A 419 -2.76 13.38 1.55
CA ILE A 419 -2.60 14.71 2.17
C ILE A 419 -2.24 14.64 3.65
N SER A 420 -2.90 13.79 4.42
CA SER A 420 -2.69 13.74 5.88
C SER A 420 -1.25 13.38 6.23
N VAL A 421 -0.68 12.39 5.53
CA VAL A 421 0.71 11.97 5.74
C VAL A 421 1.68 13.01 5.17
N SER A 422 1.37 13.61 4.02
CA SER A 422 2.18 14.70 3.45
C SER A 422 2.23 15.91 4.37
N ASN A 423 1.10 16.33 4.94
CA ASN A 423 1.04 17.42 5.91
C ASN A 423 1.80 17.07 7.19
N PHE A 424 1.63 15.88 7.73
CA PHE A 424 2.40 15.41 8.88
C PHE A 424 3.91 15.49 8.63
N LEU A 425 4.39 14.94 7.51
CA LEU A 425 5.80 14.97 7.12
C LEU A 425 6.29 16.41 6.90
N TYR A 426 5.51 17.22 6.21
CA TYR A 426 5.86 18.62 5.96
C TYR A 426 6.06 19.40 7.28
N PHE A 427 5.10 19.33 8.21
CA PHE A 427 5.21 20.04 9.48
C PHE A 427 6.27 19.47 10.39
N THR A 428 6.45 18.13 10.41
CA THR A 428 7.55 17.48 11.13
C THR A 428 8.92 17.94 10.61
N LEU A 429 9.10 17.98 9.29
CA LEU A 429 10.36 18.44 8.69
C LEU A 429 10.57 19.94 8.86
N LYS A 430 9.50 20.77 8.80
CA LYS A 430 9.59 22.23 9.04
C LYS A 430 10.08 22.57 10.44
N GLU A 431 9.90 21.68 11.42
CA GLU A 431 10.44 21.87 12.78
C GLU A 431 11.86 21.35 12.94
N LEU A 432 12.23 20.30 12.19
CA LEU A 432 13.57 19.71 12.24
C LEU A 432 14.61 20.51 11.43
N PHE A 433 14.17 21.34 10.52
CA PHE A 433 14.99 22.13 9.59
C PHE A 433 14.60 23.61 9.55
#